data_1b914f60af64c94dddf11af5cf929ae6
#
_entry.id   1b914f60af64c94dddf11af5cf929ae6
#
_cell.length_a   1.000
_cell.length_b   1.000
_cell.length_c   1.000
_cell.angle_alpha   90.00
_cell.angle_beta   90.00
_cell.angle_gamma   90.00
#
_symmetry.space_group_name_H-M   'P 1'
#
loop_
_entity.id
_entity.type
_entity.pdbx_description
1 polymer ?
#
loop_
_entity_poly.entity_id
_entity_poly.type
_entity_poly.pdbx_seq_one_letter_code
_entity_poly.pdbx_strand_id
1 'polypeptide(L)'
;MPASFITIRIQDALLTAVLACGLVFSGTNSASAQERVELADGSTLTVFMVRPAQTTDEPSPLLVLMGGGPGNASISRDTSIWLGSGFAERGWMVAVPVSPNNRAFRGYENNLKVVQLVDALQQREDIATGRTLLAGISNGGMSALEIARRDPDNYIGVVAVPAVSSSVFDNKPLADFPIYLRIGGADELGWADRFEETVSVLTEAGVDLDAAILDSAPHMFRMNWETLEPWLNKVKQARFTGESND
;
A
#
# COMPACT_ATOMS: atom_id res chain seq x y z
N MET A 1 14.33 -89.34 26.03
CA MET A 1 14.19 -88.32 25.02
C MET A 1 13.12 -87.35 25.53
N PRO A 2 13.45 -86.16 25.99
CA PRO A 2 12.44 -85.20 26.45
C PRO A 2 12.05 -84.23 25.32
N ALA A 3 10.76 -84.00 25.20
CA ALA A 3 10.16 -83.03 24.31
C ALA A 3 10.24 -81.61 24.91
N SER A 4 10.79 -80.67 24.13
CA SER A 4 10.88 -79.27 24.48
C SER A 4 9.57 -78.56 24.13
N PHE A 5 8.96 -77.98 25.15
CA PHE A 5 7.85 -77.07 24.95
C PHE A 5 8.36 -75.64 24.63
N ILE A 6 7.97 -75.09 23.49
CA ILE A 6 8.26 -73.72 23.13
C ILE A 6 7.08 -72.87 23.65
N THR A 7 7.40 -71.98 24.61
CA THR A 7 6.45 -70.97 25.10
C THR A 7 6.56 -69.71 24.25
N ILE A 8 5.51 -69.36 23.49
CA ILE A 8 5.41 -68.12 22.75
C ILE A 8 4.87 -67.06 23.71
N ARG A 9 5.69 -66.06 24.00
CA ARG A 9 5.26 -64.84 24.70
C ARG A 9 4.71 -63.87 23.67
N ILE A 10 3.43 -63.52 23.76
CA ILE A 10 2.80 -62.44 23.05
C ILE A 10 3.21 -61.14 23.76
N GLN A 11 4.01 -60.33 23.11
CA GLN A 11 4.30 -58.97 23.56
C GLN A 11 3.23 -58.03 23.02
N ASP A 12 2.55 -57.35 23.95
CA ASP A 12 1.60 -56.28 23.68
C ASP A 12 2.28 -55.10 22.98
N ALA A 13 1.90 -54.88 21.74
CA ALA A 13 2.31 -53.70 20.99
C ALA A 13 1.39 -52.52 21.41
N LEU A 14 1.90 -51.65 22.28
CA LEU A 14 1.29 -50.35 22.54
C LEU A 14 1.37 -49.51 21.27
N LEU A 15 0.23 -49.28 20.62
CA LEU A 15 0.06 -48.38 19.51
C LEU A 15 0.04 -46.96 20.05
N THR A 16 1.21 -46.28 19.99
CA THR A 16 1.31 -44.85 20.30
C THR A 16 0.81 -44.06 19.06
N ALA A 17 -0.42 -43.60 19.10
CA ALA A 17 -0.97 -42.66 18.09
C ALA A 17 -0.29 -41.29 18.30
N VAL A 18 0.71 -40.98 17.47
CA VAL A 18 1.24 -39.61 17.34
C VAL A 18 0.23 -38.79 16.56
N LEU A 19 -0.54 -37.97 17.28
CA LEU A 19 -1.39 -36.95 16.69
C LEU A 19 -0.44 -35.87 16.14
N ALA A 20 -0.09 -35.96 14.85
CA ALA A 20 0.58 -34.91 14.12
C ALA A 20 -0.44 -33.77 13.91
N CYS A 21 -0.44 -32.77 14.80
CA CYS A 21 -1.14 -31.53 14.61
C CYS A 21 -0.45 -30.76 13.49
N GLY A 22 -0.84 -31.05 12.24
CA GLY A 22 -0.40 -30.31 11.08
C GLY A 22 -0.98 -28.89 11.17
N LEU A 23 -0.16 -27.94 11.61
CA LEU A 23 -0.41 -26.52 11.37
C LEU A 23 -0.41 -26.30 9.86
N VAL A 24 -1.60 -26.35 9.27
CA VAL A 24 -1.82 -25.87 7.91
C VAL A 24 -1.66 -24.36 7.99
N PHE A 25 -0.47 -23.85 7.70
CA PHE A 25 -0.30 -22.45 7.33
C PHE A 25 -1.07 -22.25 6.02
N SER A 26 -2.35 -21.92 6.13
CA SER A 26 -3.11 -21.34 5.03
C SER A 26 -2.52 -19.95 4.79
N GLY A 27 -1.48 -19.87 3.97
CA GLY A 27 -1.04 -18.62 3.39
C GLY A 27 -2.20 -18.11 2.52
N THR A 28 -3.04 -17.25 3.06
CA THR A 28 -4.04 -16.52 2.29
C THR A 28 -3.29 -15.55 1.40
N ASN A 29 -2.98 -15.99 0.18
CA ASN A 29 -2.59 -15.07 -0.87
C ASN A 29 -3.75 -14.10 -1.07
N SER A 30 -3.56 -12.83 -0.72
CA SER A 30 -4.50 -11.76 -1.06
C SER A 30 -4.66 -11.75 -2.58
N ALA A 31 -5.75 -12.31 -3.09
CA ALA A 31 -6.00 -12.37 -4.52
C ALA A 31 -6.31 -10.96 -5.02
N SER A 32 -5.51 -10.46 -5.96
CA SER A 32 -5.82 -9.22 -6.67
C SER A 32 -6.91 -9.48 -7.69
N ALA A 33 -8.05 -8.82 -7.56
CA ALA A 33 -9.15 -8.85 -8.51
C ALA A 33 -9.11 -7.61 -9.41
N GLN A 34 -9.21 -7.81 -10.73
CA GLN A 34 -9.34 -6.70 -11.67
C GLN A 34 -10.81 -6.29 -11.76
N GLU A 35 -11.10 -5.02 -11.51
CA GLU A 35 -12.43 -4.42 -11.57
C GLU A 35 -12.45 -3.23 -12.54
N ARG A 36 -13.65 -2.84 -12.99
CA ARG A 36 -13.88 -1.61 -13.74
C ARG A 36 -14.74 -0.69 -12.87
N VAL A 37 -14.20 0.48 -12.57
CA VAL A 37 -14.88 1.48 -11.74
C VAL A 37 -15.35 2.61 -12.65
N GLU A 38 -16.65 2.89 -12.66
CA GLU A 38 -17.23 4.04 -13.34
C GLU A 38 -16.97 5.31 -12.53
N LEU A 39 -16.52 6.36 -13.21
CA LEU A 39 -16.21 7.64 -12.61
C LEU A 39 -17.35 8.65 -12.84
N ALA A 40 -17.37 9.72 -12.05
CA ALA A 40 -18.42 10.73 -12.10
C ALA A 40 -18.56 11.42 -13.48
N ASP A 41 -17.50 11.43 -14.28
CA ASP A 41 -17.52 11.99 -15.64
C ASP A 41 -17.98 10.97 -16.71
N GLY A 42 -18.47 9.79 -16.29
CA GLY A 42 -18.95 8.73 -17.18
C GLY A 42 -17.83 7.88 -17.80
N SER A 43 -16.56 8.18 -17.53
CA SER A 43 -15.45 7.32 -17.96
C SER A 43 -15.27 6.14 -16.99
N THR A 44 -14.46 5.16 -17.39
CA THR A 44 -14.19 3.98 -16.57
C THR A 44 -12.69 3.80 -16.37
N LEU A 45 -12.27 3.52 -15.14
CA LEU A 45 -10.91 3.06 -14.84
C LEU A 45 -10.89 1.56 -14.58
N THR A 46 -9.85 0.90 -15.09
CA THR A 46 -9.48 -0.46 -14.66
C THR A 46 -8.67 -0.33 -13.37
N VAL A 47 -9.02 -1.12 -12.37
CA VAL A 47 -8.40 -1.10 -11.04
C VAL A 47 -8.10 -2.53 -10.59
N PHE A 48 -6.92 -2.77 -10.05
CA PHE A 48 -6.62 -4.01 -9.35
C PHE A 48 -6.91 -3.80 -7.87
N MET A 49 -7.94 -4.49 -7.36
CA MET A 49 -8.31 -4.42 -5.95
C MET A 49 -7.60 -5.54 -5.19
N VAL A 50 -6.90 -5.19 -4.11
CA VAL A 50 -6.28 -6.17 -3.20
C VAL A 50 -6.96 -6.05 -1.85
N ARG A 51 -7.66 -7.12 -1.45
CA ARG A 51 -8.41 -7.16 -0.20
C ARG A 51 -7.50 -7.48 0.98
N PRO A 52 -7.81 -7.00 2.20
CA PRO A 52 -7.08 -7.39 3.39
C PRO A 52 -7.01 -8.91 3.53
N ALA A 53 -5.84 -9.39 3.98
CA ALA A 53 -5.61 -10.83 4.18
C ALA A 53 -6.50 -11.40 5.30
N GLN A 54 -6.84 -10.58 6.30
CA GLN A 54 -7.79 -10.92 7.35
C GLN A 54 -9.14 -10.30 6.99
N THR A 55 -10.09 -11.15 6.64
CA THR A 55 -11.48 -10.72 6.43
C THR A 55 -12.12 -10.50 7.80
N THR A 56 -12.49 -9.27 8.07
CA THR A 56 -13.36 -8.89 9.18
C THR A 56 -14.72 -8.49 8.59
N ASP A 57 -15.79 -8.54 9.38
CA ASP A 57 -17.09 -8.00 8.97
C ASP A 57 -17.07 -6.45 8.90
N GLU A 58 -16.01 -5.82 9.42
CA GLU A 58 -15.82 -4.38 9.43
C GLU A 58 -15.25 -3.88 8.10
N PRO A 59 -15.72 -2.74 7.58
CA PRO A 59 -15.15 -2.10 6.41
C PRO A 59 -13.68 -1.73 6.61
N SER A 60 -12.89 -1.87 5.53
CA SER A 60 -11.45 -1.61 5.59
C SER A 60 -11.08 -0.21 5.10
N PRO A 61 -10.07 0.45 5.71
CA PRO A 61 -9.60 1.75 5.22
C PRO A 61 -9.05 1.66 3.81
N LEU A 62 -9.36 2.65 2.96
CA LEU A 62 -8.92 2.71 1.58
C LEU A 62 -7.49 3.24 1.46
N LEU A 63 -6.70 2.56 0.62
CA LEU A 63 -5.42 3.02 0.12
C LEU A 63 -5.43 2.98 -1.42
N VAL A 64 -5.09 4.10 -2.07
CA VAL A 64 -4.89 4.13 -3.53
C VAL A 64 -3.40 4.13 -3.82
N LEU A 65 -2.91 3.09 -4.53
CA LEU A 65 -1.52 2.86 -4.85
C LEU A 65 -1.27 3.04 -6.35
N MET A 66 -0.50 4.05 -6.72
CA MET A 66 -0.19 4.36 -8.11
C MET A 66 1.15 3.75 -8.53
N GLY A 67 1.14 2.97 -9.62
CA GLY A 67 2.34 2.36 -10.20
C GLY A 67 3.30 3.39 -10.81
N GLY A 68 4.56 2.99 -10.93
CA GLY A 68 5.62 3.80 -11.56
C GLY A 68 5.56 3.81 -13.09
N GLY A 69 6.57 4.43 -13.73
CA GLY A 69 6.70 4.50 -15.19
C GLY A 69 5.44 5.04 -15.86
N PRO A 70 4.87 4.35 -16.87
CA PRO A 70 3.62 4.75 -17.51
C PRO A 70 2.36 4.39 -16.71
N GLY A 71 2.44 3.59 -15.64
CA GLY A 71 1.29 3.13 -14.87
C GLY A 71 0.30 2.29 -15.67
N ASN A 72 0.76 1.57 -16.69
CA ASN A 72 -0.09 0.72 -17.54
C ASN A 72 -0.56 -0.55 -16.80
N ALA A 73 -1.40 -1.36 -17.44
CA ALA A 73 -2.02 -2.54 -16.83
C ALA A 73 -1.01 -3.57 -16.30
N SER A 74 0.12 -3.79 -17.00
CA SER A 74 1.16 -4.71 -16.51
C SER A 74 1.81 -4.18 -15.23
N ILE A 75 2.22 -2.92 -15.23
CA ILE A 75 2.86 -2.28 -14.08
C ILE A 75 1.90 -2.22 -12.89
N SER A 76 0.64 -1.84 -13.12
CA SER A 76 -0.36 -1.76 -12.04
C SER A 76 -0.64 -3.15 -11.45
N ARG A 77 -0.73 -4.19 -12.28
CA ARG A 77 -0.88 -5.57 -11.79
C ARG A 77 0.34 -5.99 -10.96
N ASP A 78 1.55 -5.76 -11.46
CA ASP A 78 2.77 -6.15 -10.75
C ASP A 78 2.91 -5.36 -9.44
N THR A 79 2.54 -4.06 -9.44
CA THR A 79 2.47 -3.21 -8.24
C THR A 79 1.45 -3.74 -7.22
N SER A 80 0.28 -4.23 -7.69
CA SER A 80 -0.74 -4.80 -6.80
C SER A 80 -0.25 -6.07 -6.09
N ILE A 81 0.53 -6.89 -6.78
CA ILE A 81 1.10 -8.13 -6.25
C ILE A 81 2.29 -7.83 -5.32
N TRP A 82 3.19 -6.96 -5.75
CA TRP A 82 4.45 -6.73 -5.06
C TRP A 82 4.31 -5.82 -3.83
N LEU A 83 3.67 -4.65 -3.97
CA LEU A 83 3.53 -3.67 -2.89
C LEU A 83 2.12 -3.65 -2.29
N GLY A 84 1.10 -3.82 -3.15
CA GLY A 84 -0.29 -3.82 -2.74
C GLY A 84 -0.61 -4.92 -1.73
N SER A 85 -0.08 -6.14 -1.91
CA SER A 85 -0.27 -7.23 -0.96
C SER A 85 0.28 -6.90 0.42
N GLY A 86 1.43 -6.24 0.50
CA GLY A 86 2.02 -5.85 1.79
C GLY A 86 1.19 -4.82 2.56
N PHE A 87 0.51 -3.90 1.89
CA PHE A 87 -0.47 -3.02 2.52
C PHE A 87 -1.74 -3.79 2.93
N ALA A 88 -2.21 -4.70 2.08
CA ALA A 88 -3.39 -5.52 2.38
C ALA A 88 -3.17 -6.44 3.59
N GLU A 89 -1.98 -7.00 3.77
CA GLU A 89 -1.57 -7.73 4.99
C GLU A 89 -1.67 -6.88 6.26
N ARG A 90 -1.63 -5.55 6.12
CA ARG A 90 -1.76 -4.57 7.21
C ARG A 90 -3.17 -3.98 7.32
N GLY A 91 -4.15 -4.65 6.69
CA GLY A 91 -5.56 -4.34 6.83
C GLY A 91 -6.05 -3.16 5.99
N TRP A 92 -5.36 -2.83 4.87
CA TRP A 92 -5.83 -1.84 3.91
C TRP A 92 -6.60 -2.50 2.77
N MET A 93 -7.72 -1.91 2.36
CA MET A 93 -8.30 -2.16 1.04
C MET A 93 -7.47 -1.38 0.03
N VAL A 94 -6.73 -2.08 -0.85
CA VAL A 94 -5.80 -1.43 -1.78
C VAL A 94 -6.39 -1.39 -3.18
N ALA A 95 -6.50 -0.19 -3.74
CA ALA A 95 -6.89 0.05 -5.12
C ALA A 95 -5.66 0.48 -5.94
N VAL A 96 -5.30 -0.30 -6.97
CA VAL A 96 -4.19 0.01 -7.87
C VAL A 96 -4.74 0.32 -9.26
N PRO A 97 -4.97 1.61 -9.58
CA PRO A 97 -5.57 2.00 -10.85
C PRO A 97 -4.59 1.86 -12.01
N VAL A 98 -5.12 1.57 -13.20
CA VAL A 98 -4.41 1.58 -14.48
C VAL A 98 -4.51 2.98 -15.07
N SER A 99 -3.37 3.59 -15.37
CA SER A 99 -3.34 4.92 -16.02
C SER A 99 -4.00 4.86 -17.40
N PRO A 100 -4.99 5.72 -17.69
CA PRO A 100 -5.76 5.64 -18.92
C PRO A 100 -4.96 6.01 -20.17
N ASN A 101 -3.83 6.70 -20.02
CA ASN A 101 -3.04 7.24 -21.13
C ASN A 101 -1.53 7.02 -20.99
N ASN A 102 -1.12 6.05 -20.17
CA ASN A 102 0.28 5.71 -19.88
C ASN A 102 1.11 6.88 -19.31
N ARG A 103 0.50 7.80 -18.54
CA ARG A 103 1.18 8.93 -17.90
C ARG A 103 1.24 8.84 -16.38
N ALA A 104 1.03 7.65 -15.81
CA ALA A 104 1.09 7.37 -14.38
C ALA A 104 0.31 8.37 -13.52
N PHE A 105 -0.82 8.88 -14.01
CA PHE A 105 -1.66 9.89 -13.36
C PHE A 105 -1.02 11.27 -13.16
N ARG A 106 0.08 11.58 -13.87
CA ARG A 106 0.71 12.90 -13.85
C ARG A 106 -0.16 13.94 -14.56
N GLY A 107 -0.20 15.14 -13.98
CA GLY A 107 -0.94 16.29 -14.51
C GLY A 107 -2.40 16.32 -14.10
N TYR A 108 -3.01 17.51 -14.21
CA TYR A 108 -4.31 17.82 -13.61
C TYR A 108 -5.43 16.84 -14.03
N GLU A 109 -5.61 16.62 -15.33
CA GLU A 109 -6.68 15.74 -15.86
C GLU A 109 -6.54 14.30 -15.36
N ASN A 110 -5.31 13.81 -15.26
CA ASN A 110 -5.05 12.46 -14.75
C ASN A 110 -5.20 12.39 -13.22
N ASN A 111 -4.79 13.45 -12.50
CA ASN A 111 -5.04 13.53 -11.06
C ASN A 111 -6.54 13.47 -10.76
N LEU A 112 -7.39 14.19 -11.54
CA LEU A 112 -8.85 14.15 -11.36
C LEU A 112 -9.43 12.75 -11.51
N LYS A 113 -8.86 11.88 -12.35
CA LYS A 113 -9.32 10.49 -12.47
C LYS A 113 -9.10 9.72 -11.15
N VAL A 114 -8.02 10.00 -10.43
CA VAL A 114 -7.76 9.38 -9.12
C VAL A 114 -8.70 9.95 -8.06
N VAL A 115 -8.96 11.24 -8.06
CA VAL A 115 -9.93 11.88 -7.15
C VAL A 115 -11.31 11.26 -7.33
N GLN A 116 -11.82 11.19 -8.57
CA GLN A 116 -13.11 10.55 -8.88
C GLN A 116 -13.14 9.06 -8.52
N LEU A 117 -12.00 8.36 -8.68
CA LEU A 117 -11.89 6.96 -8.23
C LEU A 117 -12.04 6.84 -6.72
N VAL A 118 -11.38 7.71 -5.95
CA VAL A 118 -11.52 7.74 -4.48
C VAL A 118 -12.98 7.95 -4.10
N ASP A 119 -13.64 8.95 -4.71
CA ASP A 119 -15.04 9.26 -4.45
C ASP A 119 -15.95 8.05 -4.74
N ALA A 120 -15.74 7.38 -5.88
CA ALA A 120 -16.52 6.21 -6.26
C ALA A 120 -16.29 5.02 -5.31
N LEU A 121 -15.04 4.78 -4.88
CA LEU A 121 -14.70 3.68 -3.98
C LEU A 121 -15.19 3.94 -2.54
N GLN A 122 -15.20 5.19 -2.08
CA GLN A 122 -15.72 5.56 -0.74
C GLN A 122 -17.23 5.34 -0.57
N GLN A 123 -17.97 5.10 -1.67
CA GLN A 123 -19.41 4.73 -1.62
C GLN A 123 -19.62 3.22 -1.39
N ARG A 124 -18.58 2.42 -1.33
CA ARG A 124 -18.70 0.95 -1.18
C ARG A 124 -18.85 0.56 0.28
N GLU A 125 -19.71 -0.41 0.55
CA GLU A 125 -19.95 -0.93 1.90
C GLU A 125 -18.73 -1.65 2.50
N ASP A 126 -17.83 -2.22 1.68
CA ASP A 126 -16.62 -2.92 2.13
C ASP A 126 -15.44 -1.96 2.39
N ILE A 127 -15.63 -0.65 2.18
CA ILE A 127 -14.63 0.40 2.41
C ILE A 127 -15.09 1.32 3.56
N ALA A 128 -14.22 1.46 4.57
CA ALA A 128 -14.51 2.33 5.70
C ALA A 128 -14.56 3.79 5.26
N THR A 129 -15.65 4.46 5.58
CA THR A 129 -15.84 5.89 5.30
C THR A 129 -14.72 6.74 5.90
N GLY A 130 -14.35 7.83 5.24
CA GLY A 130 -13.36 8.80 5.70
C GLY A 130 -12.20 8.98 4.74
N ARG A 131 -11.14 9.65 5.18
CA ARG A 131 -10.00 10.04 4.35
C ARG A 131 -9.19 8.83 3.86
N THR A 132 -8.65 8.92 2.64
CA THR A 132 -7.91 7.88 1.95
C THR A 132 -6.40 8.07 2.11
N LEU A 133 -5.63 6.97 2.22
CA LEU A 133 -4.18 7.01 2.11
C LEU A 133 -3.78 6.95 0.64
N LEU A 134 -2.91 7.86 0.20
CA LEU A 134 -2.30 7.78 -1.11
C LEU A 134 -0.92 7.13 -1.03
N ALA A 135 -0.59 6.29 -1.99
CA ALA A 135 0.73 5.71 -2.11
C ALA A 135 1.16 5.70 -3.58
N GLY A 136 2.48 5.70 -3.82
CA GLY A 136 2.94 5.60 -5.19
C GLY A 136 4.44 5.37 -5.33
N ILE A 137 4.79 4.85 -6.49
CA ILE A 137 6.14 4.48 -6.88
C ILE A 137 6.58 5.39 -8.02
N SER A 138 7.72 6.06 -7.91
CA SER A 138 8.30 6.85 -9.02
C SER A 138 7.30 7.90 -9.54
N ASN A 139 6.91 7.85 -10.82
CA ASN A 139 5.87 8.71 -11.36
C ASN A 139 4.56 8.65 -10.56
N GLY A 140 4.18 7.46 -10.06
CA GLY A 140 3.02 7.30 -9.20
C GLY A 140 3.19 7.98 -7.83
N GLY A 141 4.39 7.96 -7.26
CA GLY A 141 4.73 8.69 -6.03
C GLY A 141 4.64 10.21 -6.20
N MET A 142 5.15 10.71 -7.33
CA MET A 142 4.99 12.13 -7.68
C MET A 142 3.52 12.51 -7.88
N SER A 143 2.71 11.63 -8.49
CA SER A 143 1.27 11.85 -8.64
C SER A 143 0.56 11.87 -7.29
N ALA A 144 0.93 10.99 -6.35
CA ALA A 144 0.37 10.99 -5.00
C ALA A 144 0.62 12.33 -4.27
N LEU A 145 1.84 12.86 -4.38
CA LEU A 145 2.18 14.19 -3.84
C LEU A 145 1.39 15.31 -4.53
N GLU A 146 1.24 15.26 -5.87
CA GLU A 146 0.46 16.25 -6.62
C GLU A 146 -1.02 16.26 -6.23
N ILE A 147 -1.63 15.09 -6.04
CA ILE A 147 -3.04 14.94 -5.68
C ILE A 147 -3.27 15.45 -4.26
N ALA A 148 -2.47 14.98 -3.28
CA ALA A 148 -2.60 15.37 -1.88
C ALA A 148 -2.45 16.89 -1.69
N ARG A 149 -1.52 17.52 -2.41
CA ARG A 149 -1.32 18.98 -2.36
C ARG A 149 -2.56 19.79 -2.77
N ARG A 150 -3.36 19.26 -3.69
CA ARG A 150 -4.55 19.98 -4.21
C ARG A 150 -5.69 20.01 -3.21
N ASP A 151 -5.85 18.92 -2.49
CA ASP A 151 -6.95 18.76 -1.52
C ASP A 151 -6.51 17.84 -0.36
N PRO A 152 -5.66 18.35 0.56
CA PRO A 152 -5.10 17.55 1.64
C PRO A 152 -6.16 17.03 2.62
N ASP A 153 -7.29 17.70 2.73
CA ASP A 153 -8.35 17.33 3.68
C ASP A 153 -9.02 15.98 3.34
N ASN A 154 -8.94 15.54 2.09
CA ASN A 154 -9.47 14.25 1.64
C ASN A 154 -8.52 13.07 1.89
N TYR A 155 -7.30 13.33 2.36
CA TYR A 155 -6.28 12.31 2.52
C TYR A 155 -5.70 12.31 3.93
N ILE A 156 -5.30 11.12 4.41
CA ILE A 156 -4.65 10.98 5.71
C ILE A 156 -3.13 11.03 5.64
N GLY A 157 -2.56 10.99 4.45
CA GLY A 157 -1.12 11.05 4.21
C GLY A 157 -0.72 10.51 2.85
N VAL A 158 0.59 10.53 2.59
CA VAL A 158 1.21 10.00 1.36
C VAL A 158 2.38 9.09 1.69
N VAL A 159 2.44 7.91 1.04
CA VAL A 159 3.64 7.05 0.96
C VAL A 159 4.25 7.19 -0.43
N ALA A 160 5.39 7.86 -0.54
CA ALA A 160 6.10 8.15 -1.79
C ALA A 160 7.44 7.40 -1.84
N VAL A 161 7.53 6.33 -2.66
CA VAL A 161 8.63 5.36 -2.57
C VAL A 161 9.06 4.77 -3.92
N PRO A 162 9.98 5.44 -4.66
CA PRO A 162 10.49 6.78 -4.43
C PRO A 162 9.60 7.87 -5.01
N ALA A 163 9.88 9.13 -4.64
CA ALA A 163 9.37 10.29 -5.35
C ALA A 163 10.30 11.49 -5.16
N VAL A 164 10.22 12.45 -6.08
CA VAL A 164 10.87 13.76 -5.97
C VAL A 164 9.84 14.86 -6.19
N SER A 165 10.07 16.01 -5.59
CA SER A 165 9.28 17.22 -5.79
C SER A 165 10.19 18.41 -5.97
N SER A 166 9.94 19.22 -6.98
CA SER A 166 10.60 20.50 -7.22
C SER A 166 9.60 21.66 -7.29
N SER A 167 8.31 21.33 -7.16
CA SER A 167 7.26 22.34 -7.19
C SER A 167 7.12 22.95 -5.82
N VAL A 168 7.31 24.27 -5.73
CA VAL A 168 6.84 25.03 -4.59
C VAL A 168 5.36 24.69 -4.41
N PHE A 169 4.98 24.32 -3.19
CA PHE A 169 3.59 24.06 -2.86
C PHE A 169 2.85 25.42 -2.82
N ASP A 170 2.45 25.91 -3.99
CA ASP A 170 1.75 27.17 -4.10
C ASP A 170 0.39 27.08 -3.37
N ASN A 171 0.22 27.88 -2.33
CA ASN A 171 -1.01 28.40 -1.77
C ASN A 171 -1.88 27.56 -0.81
N LYS A 172 -1.59 26.30 -0.49
CA LYS A 172 -2.20 25.65 0.67
C LYS A 172 -1.11 25.11 1.58
N PRO A 173 -1.01 25.56 2.83
CA PRO A 173 -0.12 24.94 3.80
C PRO A 173 -0.54 23.49 3.98
N LEU A 174 0.41 22.57 3.85
CA LEU A 174 0.23 21.18 4.22
C LEU A 174 0.60 20.97 5.70
N ALA A 175 0.24 21.93 6.55
CA ALA A 175 0.62 21.91 7.96
C ALA A 175 0.26 20.56 8.59
N ASP A 176 1.27 19.91 9.15
CA ASP A 176 1.17 18.61 9.82
C ASP A 176 0.65 17.46 8.94
N PHE A 177 0.58 17.65 7.60
CA PHE A 177 0.14 16.56 6.69
C PHE A 177 1.20 15.45 6.59
N PRO A 178 0.88 14.19 6.92
CA PRO A 178 1.87 13.12 7.01
C PRO A 178 2.40 12.68 5.64
N ILE A 179 3.73 12.68 5.46
CA ILE A 179 4.40 12.15 4.27
C ILE A 179 5.53 11.19 4.68
N TYR A 180 5.50 9.97 4.13
CA TYR A 180 6.58 9.01 4.21
C TYR A 180 7.32 8.96 2.88
N LEU A 181 8.60 9.39 2.86
CA LEU A 181 9.42 9.49 1.65
C LEU A 181 10.67 8.62 1.77
N ARG A 182 10.91 7.78 0.77
CA ARG A 182 12.18 7.05 0.66
C ARG A 182 12.71 7.16 -0.77
N ILE A 183 14.02 7.34 -0.90
CA ILE A 183 14.75 7.35 -2.19
C ILE A 183 15.95 6.43 -2.06
N GLY A 184 16.26 5.67 -3.11
CA GLY A 184 17.46 4.83 -3.15
C GLY A 184 18.73 5.69 -3.28
N GLY A 185 19.76 5.41 -2.46
CA GLY A 185 21.05 6.13 -2.52
C GLY A 185 21.87 5.83 -3.77
N ALA A 186 21.63 4.68 -4.42
CA ALA A 186 22.22 4.31 -5.71
C ALA A 186 21.17 4.37 -6.84
N ASP A 187 20.21 5.29 -6.73
CA ASP A 187 19.16 5.50 -7.74
C ASP A 187 19.78 5.88 -9.10
N GLU A 188 19.64 4.99 -10.09
CA GLU A 188 20.20 5.13 -11.44
C GLU A 188 19.55 6.23 -12.29
N LEU A 189 18.42 6.79 -11.83
CA LEU A 189 17.75 7.93 -12.46
C LEU A 189 18.22 9.28 -11.88
N GLY A 190 19.18 9.26 -10.92
CA GLY A 190 19.73 10.44 -10.29
C GLY A 190 18.77 11.12 -9.30
N TRP A 191 17.78 10.41 -8.77
CA TRP A 191 16.82 10.99 -7.82
C TRP A 191 17.42 11.20 -6.43
N ALA A 192 18.48 10.45 -6.08
CA ALA A 192 19.24 10.68 -4.85
C ALA A 192 19.79 12.11 -4.77
N ASP A 193 20.27 12.66 -5.90
CA ASP A 193 20.80 14.04 -5.99
C ASP A 193 19.73 15.11 -5.75
N ARG A 194 18.45 14.74 -5.87
CA ARG A 194 17.30 15.62 -5.68
C ARG A 194 16.63 15.48 -4.31
N PHE A 195 17.19 14.62 -3.45
CA PHE A 195 16.59 14.35 -2.14
C PHE A 195 16.52 15.60 -1.26
N GLU A 196 17.63 16.32 -1.13
CA GLU A 196 17.72 17.53 -0.31
C GLU A 196 16.74 18.62 -0.79
N GLU A 197 16.66 18.83 -2.11
CA GLU A 197 15.67 19.75 -2.70
C GLU A 197 14.25 19.34 -2.35
N THR A 198 13.95 18.04 -2.49
CA THR A 198 12.62 17.49 -2.20
C THR A 198 12.25 17.66 -0.71
N VAL A 199 13.19 17.35 0.19
CA VAL A 199 13.01 17.53 1.64
C VAL A 199 12.78 18.99 1.99
N SER A 200 13.58 19.91 1.42
CA SER A 200 13.42 21.35 1.65
C SER A 200 12.03 21.83 1.27
N VAL A 201 11.58 21.51 0.06
CA VAL A 201 10.27 21.90 -0.47
C VAL A 201 9.12 21.37 0.40
N LEU A 202 9.21 20.11 0.85
CA LEU A 202 8.19 19.50 1.72
C LEU A 202 8.20 20.12 3.13
N THR A 203 9.39 20.38 3.69
CA THR A 203 9.54 21.01 5.01
C THR A 203 9.02 22.44 5.02
N GLU A 204 9.31 23.22 3.95
CA GLU A 204 8.79 24.58 3.78
C GLU A 204 7.26 24.61 3.68
N ALA A 205 6.65 23.53 3.14
CA ALA A 205 5.20 23.39 3.11
C ALA A 205 4.57 23.03 4.48
N GLY A 206 5.39 22.73 5.48
CA GLY A 206 4.95 22.45 6.85
C GLY A 206 4.49 21.02 7.09
N VAL A 207 4.82 20.05 6.22
CA VAL A 207 4.39 18.66 6.35
C VAL A 207 5.04 17.94 7.56
N ASP A 208 4.34 16.95 8.13
CA ASP A 208 4.91 15.96 9.04
C ASP A 208 5.67 14.91 8.21
N LEU A 209 6.98 15.19 8.00
CA LEU A 209 7.81 14.47 7.04
C LEU A 209 8.68 13.40 7.71
N ASP A 210 8.49 12.14 7.29
CA ASP A 210 9.42 11.03 7.55
C ASP A 210 10.17 10.69 6.27
N ALA A 211 11.37 11.23 6.09
CA ALA A 211 12.18 11.09 4.88
C ALA A 211 13.53 10.45 5.14
N ALA A 212 13.97 9.54 4.26
CA ALA A 212 15.31 8.98 4.31
C ALA A 212 15.82 8.53 2.92
N ILE A 213 17.14 8.63 2.73
CA ILE A 213 17.87 7.93 1.68
C ILE A 213 18.17 6.51 2.17
N LEU A 214 17.94 5.51 1.31
CA LEU A 214 18.28 4.13 1.56
C LEU A 214 19.65 3.84 0.95
N ASP A 215 20.68 3.72 1.78
CA ASP A 215 22.05 3.49 1.33
C ASP A 215 22.14 2.33 0.35
N SER A 216 22.84 2.55 -0.77
CA SER A 216 23.07 1.55 -1.84
C SER A 216 21.81 0.95 -2.48
N ALA A 217 20.60 1.40 -2.15
CA ALA A 217 19.39 0.94 -2.80
C ALA A 217 19.24 1.56 -4.20
N PRO A 218 18.82 0.79 -5.22
CA PRO A 218 18.52 1.30 -6.56
C PRO A 218 17.21 2.11 -6.59
N HIS A 219 16.79 2.61 -7.76
CA HIS A 219 15.51 3.29 -7.94
C HIS A 219 14.31 2.43 -7.47
N MET A 220 14.31 1.16 -7.84
CA MET A 220 13.30 0.19 -7.40
C MET A 220 13.87 -0.66 -6.27
N PHE A 221 13.45 -0.39 -5.05
CA PHE A 221 13.92 -1.10 -3.85
C PHE A 221 12.76 -1.86 -3.16
N ARG A 222 13.12 -2.81 -2.32
CA ARG A 222 12.13 -3.50 -1.46
C ARG A 222 11.70 -2.60 -0.33
N MET A 223 10.38 -2.59 -0.06
CA MET A 223 9.83 -1.85 1.06
C MET A 223 10.36 -2.41 2.40
N ASN A 224 10.84 -1.52 3.25
CA ASN A 224 11.12 -1.83 4.64
C ASN A 224 9.84 -1.64 5.47
N TRP A 225 9.14 -2.74 5.72
CA TRP A 225 7.89 -2.72 6.47
C TRP A 225 8.09 -2.40 7.95
N GLU A 226 9.25 -2.72 8.53
CA GLU A 226 9.56 -2.43 9.93
C GLU A 226 9.56 -0.91 10.22
N THR A 227 9.98 -0.11 9.25
CA THR A 227 9.96 1.36 9.36
C THR A 227 8.64 1.98 8.92
N LEU A 228 7.96 1.39 7.92
CA LEU A 228 6.71 1.92 7.40
C LEU A 228 5.51 1.62 8.31
N GLU A 229 5.43 0.44 8.91
CA GLU A 229 4.27 -0.01 9.69
C GLU A 229 3.96 0.88 10.90
N PRO A 230 4.93 1.34 11.72
CA PRO A 230 4.67 2.30 12.78
C PRO A 230 4.07 3.62 12.25
N TRP A 231 4.56 4.11 11.10
CA TRP A 231 4.03 5.29 10.44
C TRP A 231 2.58 5.06 9.96
N LEU A 232 2.30 3.93 9.31
CA LEU A 232 0.94 3.56 8.90
C LEU A 232 -0.03 3.50 10.08
N ASN A 233 0.40 2.94 11.21
CA ASN A 233 -0.42 2.87 12.41
C ASN A 233 -0.72 4.26 12.99
N LYS A 234 0.27 5.18 12.99
CA LYS A 234 0.09 6.57 13.40
C LYS A 234 -0.99 7.27 12.56
N VAL A 235 -0.89 7.23 11.23
CA VAL A 235 -1.86 7.90 10.36
C VAL A 235 -3.24 7.23 10.39
N LYS A 236 -3.29 5.91 10.58
CA LYS A 236 -4.55 5.17 10.72
C LYS A 236 -5.31 5.58 11.99
N GLN A 237 -4.59 5.78 13.10
CA GLN A 237 -5.19 6.27 14.35
C GLN A 237 -5.71 7.71 14.22
N ALA A 238 -4.95 8.60 13.58
CA ALA A 238 -5.35 9.98 13.36
C ALA A 238 -6.65 10.12 12.52
N ARG A 239 -6.97 9.14 11.68
CA ARG A 239 -8.23 9.08 10.93
C ARG A 239 -9.46 9.03 11.84
N PHE A 240 -9.38 8.28 12.94
CA PHE A 240 -10.52 8.07 13.86
C PHE A 240 -10.64 9.15 14.94
N THR A 241 -9.55 9.90 15.22
CA THR A 241 -9.57 10.98 16.23
C THR A 241 -10.05 12.32 15.68
N GLY A 242 -10.11 12.50 14.35
CA GLY A 242 -10.62 13.71 13.70
C GLY A 242 -12.16 13.83 13.67
N GLU A 243 -12.89 12.78 14.01
CA GLU A 243 -14.37 12.75 13.96
C GLU A 243 -15.05 13.09 15.30
N SER A 244 -14.31 13.44 16.38
CA SER A 244 -14.88 13.65 17.72
C SER A 244 -14.89 15.09 18.22
N ASN A 245 -14.78 16.11 17.35
CA ASN A 245 -14.84 17.53 17.73
C ASN A 245 -15.86 18.30 16.87
N ASP A 246 -17.13 17.84 16.87
CA ASP A 246 -18.30 18.69 16.55
C ASP A 246 -19.40 18.47 17.58
#